data_fd9b7da8aa6779adff3e6e80a5b4722b
#
_entry.id   fd9b7da8aa6779adff3e6e80a5b4722b
#
_cell.length_a   1.000
_cell.length_b   1.000
_cell.length_c   1.000
_cell.angle_alpha   90.00
_cell.angle_beta   90.00
_cell.angle_gamma   90.00
#
_symmetry.space_group_name_H-M   'P 1'
#
loop_
_entity.id
_entity.type
_entity.pdbx_description
1 polymer ?
#
loop_
_entity_poly.entity_id
_entity_poly.type
_entity_poly.pdbx_seq_one_letter_code
_entity_poly.pdbx_strand_id
1 'polypeptide(L)'
;MRDTDLYQQLLGLTAPWTVDRVELSVADKRVDVWVGHPQGRRFSCPQPGCGRELAVRDHAEQRSWRHLDSCQFLTYLHARPPRVDCPEHGTAQVRLPWAEPMSRFTTLFERLAIDVLKECDVAGAARLLHLSWDEAWHLMRRAVQRGLAAKPPKVPAHVGVDEKSAGRGQDYITVVSDLDANTVEHITDERRQASLDDYFTRLTPQQREQIQAVAMDMWEPYIRSVRAHLTNPDEKIVFDRYHVMDYLNTAVDTVRKREHRALAAAGDNLLAGSKYLWLYTSESLPERHTERLAALRAVDLKTGRAWAIKENLRHFWVYKRRGWGEKHWRKWYFWATHSRLRPVIDAAHTLKRHQAGLLSYFAHRITNAGAESLNSRIQAIRVAARPPASEFVNQDPV
;
A
#
# COMPACT_ATOMS: atom_id res chain seq x y z
N MET A 1 -46.15 18.33 12.05
CA MET A 1 -45.00 17.59 12.60
C MET A 1 -44.13 18.62 13.30
N ARG A 2 -43.79 18.41 14.57
CA ARG A 2 -42.92 19.30 15.30
C ARG A 2 -41.46 19.09 14.80
N ASP A 3 -40.59 20.06 14.98
CA ASP A 3 -39.20 19.98 14.67
C ASP A 3 -38.49 18.81 15.39
N THR A 4 -38.82 18.61 16.68
CA THR A 4 -38.34 17.45 17.47
C THR A 4 -38.74 16.12 16.88
N ASP A 5 -39.98 15.98 16.36
CA ASP A 5 -40.47 14.76 15.73
C ASP A 5 -39.69 14.49 14.40
N LEU A 6 -39.42 15.55 13.64
CA LEU A 6 -38.64 15.47 12.42
C LEU A 6 -37.21 14.96 12.70
N TYR A 7 -36.50 15.61 13.64
CA TYR A 7 -35.14 15.21 13.98
C TYR A 7 -35.05 13.85 14.66
N GLN A 8 -36.11 13.46 15.45
CA GLN A 8 -36.19 12.10 15.99
C GLN A 8 -36.12 11.05 14.87
N GLN A 9 -36.81 11.30 13.75
CA GLN A 9 -36.85 10.41 12.60
C GLN A 9 -35.55 10.50 11.79
N LEU A 10 -35.03 11.70 11.49
CA LEU A 10 -33.81 11.92 10.73
C LEU A 10 -32.58 11.30 11.41
N LEU A 11 -32.53 11.35 12.74
CA LEU A 11 -31.46 10.77 13.53
C LEU A 11 -31.61 9.27 13.72
N GLY A 12 -32.78 8.69 13.35
CA GLY A 12 -33.05 7.28 13.59
C GLY A 12 -33.07 6.89 15.07
N LEU A 13 -33.38 7.83 15.95
CA LEU A 13 -33.39 7.59 17.39
C LEU A 13 -34.57 6.74 17.80
N THR A 14 -34.29 5.63 18.46
CA THR A 14 -35.28 4.71 19.02
C THR A 14 -35.34 4.84 20.54
N ALA A 15 -36.46 4.43 21.13
CA ALA A 15 -36.58 4.41 22.59
C ALA A 15 -35.40 3.68 23.22
N PRO A 16 -34.84 4.20 24.33
CA PRO A 16 -35.41 5.25 25.18
C PRO A 16 -34.98 6.69 24.83
N TRP A 17 -34.28 6.90 23.73
CA TRP A 17 -33.73 8.20 23.38
C TRP A 17 -34.75 9.07 22.67
N THR A 18 -34.87 10.34 23.06
CA THR A 18 -35.81 11.33 22.55
C THR A 18 -35.07 12.61 22.19
N VAL A 19 -35.57 13.32 21.18
CA VAL A 19 -35.18 14.69 20.89
C VAL A 19 -36.01 15.62 21.77
N ASP A 20 -35.32 16.31 22.68
CA ASP A 20 -35.99 17.19 23.65
C ASP A 20 -36.16 18.63 23.09
N ARG A 21 -35.20 19.08 22.30
CA ARG A 21 -35.16 20.47 21.77
C ARG A 21 -34.35 20.53 20.49
N VAL A 22 -34.75 21.42 19.60
CA VAL A 22 -34.02 21.78 18.37
C VAL A 22 -33.90 23.30 18.30
N GLU A 23 -32.74 23.82 17.99
CA GLU A 23 -32.51 25.26 17.79
C GLU A 23 -31.81 25.49 16.46
N LEU A 24 -32.31 26.44 15.69
CA LEU A 24 -31.72 26.88 14.43
C LEU A 24 -31.10 28.28 14.62
N SER A 25 -29.81 28.39 14.44
CA SER A 25 -29.12 29.69 14.31
C SER A 25 -28.79 29.94 12.83
N VAL A 26 -29.55 30.80 12.20
CA VAL A 26 -29.32 31.19 10.80
C VAL A 26 -28.04 32.01 10.68
N ALA A 27 -27.71 32.83 11.66
CA ALA A 27 -26.51 33.67 11.70
C ALA A 27 -25.24 32.81 11.74
N ASP A 28 -25.23 31.75 12.57
CA ASP A 28 -24.09 30.83 12.73
C ASP A 28 -24.13 29.67 11.73
N LYS A 29 -25.14 29.61 10.87
CA LYS A 29 -25.38 28.48 9.95
C LYS A 29 -25.35 27.13 10.68
N ARG A 30 -26.07 27.01 11.78
CA ARG A 30 -25.99 25.89 12.68
C ARG A 30 -27.36 25.42 13.16
N VAL A 31 -27.52 24.10 13.30
CA VAL A 31 -28.63 23.45 13.99
C VAL A 31 -28.08 22.70 15.20
N ASP A 32 -28.66 22.95 16.35
CA ASP A 32 -28.36 22.26 17.60
C ASP A 32 -29.56 21.40 18.02
N VAL A 33 -29.28 20.11 18.31
CA VAL A 33 -30.30 19.12 18.67
C VAL A 33 -29.94 18.50 20.01
N TRP A 34 -30.78 18.67 21.01
CA TRP A 34 -30.60 18.07 22.34
C TRP A 34 -31.35 16.75 22.42
N VAL A 35 -30.61 15.73 22.84
CA VAL A 35 -31.10 14.36 22.97
C VAL A 35 -31.06 13.96 24.44
N GLY A 36 -32.17 13.45 24.94
CA GLY A 36 -32.35 12.97 26.29
C GLY A 36 -32.99 11.59 26.36
N HIS A 37 -33.45 11.24 27.53
CA HIS A 37 -34.19 10.01 27.81
C HIS A 37 -35.17 10.20 28.98
N PRO A 38 -36.28 9.48 29.07
CA PRO A 38 -37.22 9.57 30.20
C PRO A 38 -36.56 9.22 31.53
N GLN A 39 -37.02 9.89 32.59
CA GLN A 39 -36.61 9.63 33.96
C GLN A 39 -36.96 8.20 34.37
N GLY A 40 -36.14 7.57 35.25
CA GLY A 40 -36.35 6.19 35.69
C GLY A 40 -36.00 5.08 34.69
N ARG A 41 -35.51 5.45 33.52
CA ARG A 41 -35.10 4.45 32.53
C ARG A 41 -33.88 3.65 32.98
N ARG A 42 -33.84 2.36 32.66
CA ARG A 42 -32.70 1.47 32.87
C ARG A 42 -31.91 1.29 31.57
N PHE A 43 -30.60 1.07 31.71
CA PHE A 43 -29.70 0.85 30.58
C PHE A 43 -28.81 -0.36 30.83
N SER A 44 -28.47 -1.06 29.79
CA SER A 44 -27.55 -2.20 29.84
C SER A 44 -26.16 -1.77 30.24
N CYS A 45 -25.48 -2.57 31.06
CA CYS A 45 -24.06 -2.41 31.33
C CYS A 45 -23.26 -2.37 30.00
N PRO A 46 -22.37 -1.40 29.78
CA PRO A 46 -21.65 -1.26 28.53
C PRO A 46 -20.58 -2.35 28.30
N GLN A 47 -20.26 -3.15 29.33
CA GLN A 47 -19.24 -4.19 29.22
C GLN A 47 -19.77 -5.40 28.43
N PRO A 48 -18.98 -5.89 27.43
CA PRO A 48 -19.39 -7.05 26.64
C PRO A 48 -19.72 -8.26 27.49
N GLY A 49 -20.86 -8.91 27.20
CA GLY A 49 -21.31 -10.14 27.88
C GLY A 49 -21.99 -9.93 29.23
N CYS A 50 -22.03 -8.71 29.79
CA CYS A 50 -22.65 -8.50 31.10
C CYS A 50 -24.18 -8.54 31.03
N GLY A 51 -24.82 -7.87 30.08
CA GLY A 51 -26.27 -7.89 29.83
C GLY A 51 -27.18 -7.36 30.94
N ARG A 52 -26.63 -6.86 32.08
CA ARG A 52 -27.43 -6.39 33.22
C ARG A 52 -28.06 -5.04 32.92
N GLU A 53 -29.37 -4.95 33.15
CA GLU A 53 -30.12 -3.72 33.08
C GLU A 53 -30.05 -2.98 34.42
N LEU A 54 -29.48 -1.74 34.41
CA LEU A 54 -29.14 -0.95 35.59
C LEU A 54 -29.87 0.39 35.58
N ALA A 55 -30.19 0.89 36.75
CA ALA A 55 -30.70 2.26 36.90
C ALA A 55 -29.57 3.27 36.59
N VAL A 56 -29.95 4.43 36.08
CA VAL A 56 -29.03 5.56 35.91
C VAL A 56 -28.60 6.04 37.30
N ARG A 57 -27.31 6.07 37.53
CA ARG A 57 -26.71 6.62 38.75
C ARG A 57 -26.67 8.15 38.69
N ASP A 58 -26.07 8.66 37.59
CA ASP A 58 -25.91 10.08 37.32
C ASP A 58 -25.68 10.28 35.81
N HIS A 59 -25.39 11.53 35.41
CA HIS A 59 -25.05 11.86 34.04
C HIS A 59 -23.66 12.50 34.00
N ALA A 60 -22.88 12.15 32.99
CA ALA A 60 -21.64 12.83 32.65
C ALA A 60 -21.93 14.29 32.21
N GLU A 61 -20.87 15.08 32.08
CA GLU A 61 -20.97 16.42 31.51
C GLU A 61 -21.54 16.36 30.09
N GLN A 62 -22.23 17.46 29.71
CA GLN A 62 -22.79 17.58 28.37
C GLN A 62 -21.68 17.47 27.34
N ARG A 63 -21.92 16.63 26.33
CA ARG A 63 -21.04 16.49 25.18
C ARG A 63 -21.78 16.84 23.90
N SER A 64 -21.02 17.22 22.89
CA SER A 64 -21.52 17.55 21.56
C SER A 64 -20.88 16.64 20.51
N TRP A 65 -21.65 16.25 19.53
CA TRP A 65 -21.20 15.45 18.38
C TRP A 65 -21.60 16.12 17.08
N ARG A 66 -20.64 16.32 16.19
CA ARG A 66 -20.92 16.74 14.81
C ARG A 66 -21.70 15.65 14.10
N HIS A 67 -22.83 16.04 13.49
CA HIS A 67 -23.71 15.17 12.70
C HIS A 67 -23.70 15.57 11.23
N LEU A 68 -24.39 14.80 10.36
CA LEU A 68 -24.64 15.17 8.97
C LEU A 68 -25.36 16.52 8.90
N ASP A 69 -25.00 17.34 7.92
CA ASP A 69 -25.57 18.66 7.75
C ASP A 69 -27.05 18.59 7.42
N SER A 70 -27.82 19.49 8.02
CA SER A 70 -29.20 19.71 7.69
C SER A 70 -29.29 20.80 6.62
N CYS A 71 -29.35 20.41 5.34
CA CYS A 71 -29.17 21.31 4.20
C CYS A 71 -27.82 22.03 4.27
N GLN A 72 -27.82 23.38 4.35
CA GLN A 72 -26.59 24.20 4.46
C GLN A 72 -26.15 24.46 5.89
N PHE A 73 -26.79 23.87 6.89
CA PHE A 73 -26.53 24.13 8.31
C PHE A 73 -25.72 22.99 8.94
N LEU A 74 -24.64 23.36 9.61
CA LEU A 74 -23.86 22.40 10.40
C LEU A 74 -24.71 21.88 11.56
N THR A 75 -24.86 20.57 11.69
CA THR A 75 -25.73 19.99 12.72
C THR A 75 -24.91 19.37 13.85
N TYR A 76 -25.27 19.69 15.08
CA TYR A 76 -24.66 19.17 16.30
C TYR A 76 -25.70 18.51 17.20
N LEU A 77 -25.39 17.30 17.68
CA LEU A 77 -26.13 16.64 18.74
C LEU A 77 -25.51 16.97 20.09
N HIS A 78 -26.37 17.26 21.08
CA HIS A 78 -25.98 17.50 22.45
C HIS A 78 -26.69 16.50 23.36
N ALA A 79 -25.95 15.87 24.25
CA ALA A 79 -26.53 15.00 25.26
C ALA A 79 -25.67 15.01 26.52
N ARG A 80 -26.29 14.66 27.64
CA ARG A 80 -25.59 14.31 28.89
C ARG A 80 -25.60 12.78 29.02
N PRO A 81 -24.49 12.09 28.70
CA PRO A 81 -24.45 10.64 28.70
C PRO A 81 -24.78 10.07 30.09
N PRO A 82 -25.73 9.12 30.23
CA PRO A 82 -26.01 8.49 31.51
C PRO A 82 -24.87 7.56 31.92
N ARG A 83 -24.62 7.46 33.22
CA ARG A 83 -23.72 6.50 33.83
C ARG A 83 -24.52 5.53 34.70
N VAL A 84 -24.11 4.27 34.66
CA VAL A 84 -24.70 3.19 35.45
C VAL A 84 -23.65 2.60 36.40
N ASP A 85 -24.09 2.06 37.52
CA ASP A 85 -23.22 1.44 38.49
C ASP A 85 -23.44 -0.09 38.49
N CYS A 86 -22.49 -0.79 37.89
CA CYS A 86 -22.56 -2.24 37.80
C CYS A 86 -21.85 -2.89 38.97
N PRO A 87 -22.47 -3.82 39.69
CA PRO A 87 -21.82 -4.51 40.82
C PRO A 87 -20.53 -5.26 40.45
N GLU A 88 -20.38 -5.67 39.20
CA GLU A 88 -19.20 -6.40 38.72
C GLU A 88 -18.17 -5.49 38.06
N HIS A 89 -18.61 -4.40 37.40
CA HIS A 89 -17.74 -3.60 36.55
C HIS A 89 -17.59 -2.15 37.04
N GLY A 90 -18.25 -1.80 38.14
CA GLY A 90 -18.24 -0.43 38.67
C GLY A 90 -19.00 0.58 37.80
N THR A 91 -18.71 1.86 38.03
CA THR A 91 -19.38 2.95 37.32
C THR A 91 -18.89 3.08 35.89
N ALA A 92 -19.79 3.03 34.93
CA ALA A 92 -19.47 3.13 33.51
C ALA A 92 -20.51 3.97 32.74
N GLN A 93 -20.06 4.69 31.72
CA GLN A 93 -20.91 5.44 30.79
C GLN A 93 -21.63 4.47 29.85
N VAL A 94 -22.93 4.65 29.69
CA VAL A 94 -23.78 3.90 28.75
C VAL A 94 -23.30 4.10 27.32
N ARG A 95 -23.39 3.08 26.48
CA ARG A 95 -23.15 3.19 25.05
C ARG A 95 -24.21 4.04 24.40
N LEU A 96 -23.78 5.03 23.61
CA LEU A 96 -24.68 5.92 22.87
C LEU A 96 -24.92 5.33 21.48
N PRO A 97 -26.18 5.28 21.00
CA PRO A 97 -26.47 4.65 19.71
C PRO A 97 -25.95 5.45 18.51
N TRP A 98 -25.66 6.73 18.69
CA TRP A 98 -25.25 7.61 17.61
C TRP A 98 -23.74 7.85 17.51
N ALA A 99 -22.92 7.41 18.46
CA ALA A 99 -21.48 7.69 18.44
C ALA A 99 -20.65 6.57 19.08
N GLU A 100 -19.51 6.31 18.49
CA GLU A 100 -18.49 5.45 19.09
C GLU A 100 -17.89 6.09 20.36
N PRO A 101 -17.39 5.28 21.29
CA PRO A 101 -16.70 5.80 22.48
C PRO A 101 -15.61 6.80 22.10
N MET A 102 -15.52 7.89 22.85
CA MET A 102 -14.55 8.98 22.64
C MET A 102 -14.64 9.73 21.30
N SER A 103 -15.55 9.38 20.40
CA SER A 103 -15.76 10.14 19.16
C SER A 103 -16.39 11.52 19.44
N ARG A 104 -16.04 12.51 18.60
CA ARG A 104 -16.69 13.81 18.50
C ARG A 104 -17.71 13.85 17.35
N PHE A 105 -17.85 12.76 16.65
CA PHE A 105 -18.69 12.62 15.46
C PHE A 105 -19.72 11.54 15.69
N THR A 106 -20.88 11.70 15.04
CA THR A 106 -21.83 10.61 14.98
C THR A 106 -21.38 9.54 14.01
N THR A 107 -21.83 8.32 14.18
CA THR A 107 -21.50 7.18 13.29
C THR A 107 -21.92 7.44 11.84
N LEU A 108 -23.04 8.14 11.63
CA LEU A 108 -23.49 8.54 10.29
C LEU A 108 -22.53 9.55 9.65
N PHE A 109 -22.08 10.55 10.42
CA PHE A 109 -21.08 11.51 9.93
C PHE A 109 -19.74 10.84 9.65
N GLU A 110 -19.26 9.96 10.52
CA GLU A 110 -18.03 9.20 10.29
C GLU A 110 -18.12 8.38 9.00
N ARG A 111 -19.28 7.76 8.73
CA ARG A 111 -19.49 6.98 7.51
C ARG A 111 -19.38 7.86 6.26
N LEU A 112 -20.07 8.99 6.24
CA LEU A 112 -19.97 9.96 5.13
C LEU A 112 -18.51 10.45 4.98
N ALA A 113 -17.85 10.79 6.09
CA ALA A 113 -16.47 11.26 6.04
C ALA A 113 -15.52 10.21 5.46
N ILE A 114 -15.69 8.93 5.79
CA ILE A 114 -14.92 7.84 5.21
C ILE A 114 -15.19 7.69 3.71
N ASP A 115 -16.44 7.82 3.28
CA ASP A 115 -16.78 7.71 1.87
C ASP A 115 -16.18 8.89 1.07
N VAL A 116 -16.20 10.11 1.59
CA VAL A 116 -15.53 11.28 0.99
C VAL A 116 -14.00 11.08 0.96
N LEU A 117 -13.40 10.55 2.04
CA LEU A 117 -11.97 10.28 2.13
C LEU A 117 -11.47 9.18 1.17
N LYS A 118 -12.36 8.35 0.63
CA LYS A 118 -12.03 7.40 -0.44
C LYS A 118 -11.90 8.06 -1.81
N GLU A 119 -12.58 9.19 -2.02
CA GLU A 119 -12.68 9.86 -3.31
C GLU A 119 -11.72 11.06 -3.45
N CYS A 120 -11.23 11.62 -2.33
CA CYS A 120 -10.33 12.77 -2.37
C CYS A 120 -9.26 12.71 -1.29
N ASP A 121 -8.30 13.64 -1.35
CA ASP A 121 -7.26 13.79 -0.32
C ASP A 121 -7.84 14.32 1.00
N VAL A 122 -7.02 14.20 2.08
CA VAL A 122 -7.44 14.61 3.43
C VAL A 122 -7.81 16.10 3.48
N ALA A 123 -7.07 16.95 2.76
CA ALA A 123 -7.33 18.39 2.72
C ALA A 123 -8.64 18.70 1.96
N GLY A 124 -8.93 17.97 0.89
CA GLY A 124 -10.20 18.03 0.16
C GLY A 124 -11.38 17.61 1.02
N ALA A 125 -11.25 16.47 1.69
CA ALA A 125 -12.27 15.98 2.63
C ALA A 125 -12.53 16.98 3.77
N ALA A 126 -11.47 17.53 4.36
CA ALA A 126 -11.56 18.54 5.41
C ALA A 126 -12.38 19.77 4.95
N ARG A 127 -12.08 20.29 3.74
CA ARG A 127 -12.84 21.42 3.17
C ARG A 127 -14.30 21.08 2.90
N LEU A 128 -14.56 19.92 2.29
CA LEU A 128 -15.92 19.50 1.94
C LEU A 128 -16.81 19.26 3.16
N LEU A 129 -16.22 18.72 4.23
CA LEU A 129 -16.94 18.34 5.46
C LEU A 129 -16.88 19.42 6.55
N HIS A 130 -16.24 20.55 6.27
CA HIS A 130 -16.01 21.63 7.27
C HIS A 130 -15.30 21.10 8.53
N LEU A 131 -14.22 20.34 8.33
CA LEU A 131 -13.36 19.80 9.38
C LEU A 131 -11.99 20.45 9.31
N SER A 132 -11.26 20.40 10.43
CA SER A 132 -9.81 20.58 10.40
C SER A 132 -9.13 19.39 9.70
N TRP A 133 -7.90 19.61 9.23
CA TRP A 133 -7.11 18.53 8.64
C TRP A 133 -6.89 17.38 9.65
N ASP A 134 -6.60 17.72 10.90
CA ASP A 134 -6.40 16.74 11.98
C ASP A 134 -7.63 15.89 12.26
N GLU A 135 -8.82 16.49 12.25
CA GLU A 135 -10.07 15.76 12.44
C GLU A 135 -10.31 14.77 11.31
N ALA A 136 -10.13 15.19 10.05
CA ALA A 136 -10.25 14.32 8.89
C ALA A 136 -9.21 13.19 8.91
N TRP A 137 -7.94 13.51 9.26
CA TRP A 137 -6.88 12.53 9.44
C TRP A 137 -7.19 11.50 10.54
N HIS A 138 -7.66 11.95 11.70
CA HIS A 138 -8.03 11.05 12.80
C HIS A 138 -9.21 10.14 12.43
N LEU A 139 -10.19 10.63 11.68
CA LEU A 139 -11.28 9.82 11.15
C LEU A 139 -10.75 8.72 10.23
N MET A 140 -9.90 9.07 9.28
CA MET A 140 -9.25 8.12 8.37
C MET A 140 -8.43 7.08 9.14
N ARG A 141 -7.58 7.51 10.07
CA ARG A 141 -6.73 6.61 10.87
C ARG A 141 -7.56 5.60 11.66
N ARG A 142 -8.65 6.03 12.32
CA ARG A 142 -9.53 5.12 13.06
C ARG A 142 -10.25 4.15 12.14
N ALA A 143 -10.70 4.60 10.97
CA ALA A 143 -11.34 3.71 9.98
C ALA A 143 -10.37 2.62 9.49
N VAL A 144 -9.12 2.99 9.17
CA VAL A 144 -8.07 2.04 8.79
C VAL A 144 -7.78 1.05 9.91
N GLN A 145 -7.63 1.51 11.15
CA GLN A 145 -7.40 0.63 12.31
C GLN A 145 -8.54 -0.37 12.51
N ARG A 146 -9.80 0.06 12.40
CA ARG A 146 -10.97 -0.84 12.46
C ARG A 146 -10.96 -1.87 11.32
N GLY A 147 -10.65 -1.41 10.12
CA GLY A 147 -10.55 -2.30 8.95
C GLY A 147 -9.46 -3.36 9.10
N LEU A 148 -8.28 -2.96 9.60
CA LEU A 148 -7.18 -3.88 9.86
C LEU A 148 -7.52 -4.89 10.98
N ALA A 149 -8.18 -4.43 12.05
CA ALA A 149 -8.62 -5.31 13.15
C ALA A 149 -9.70 -6.32 12.72
N ALA A 150 -10.53 -5.95 11.76
CA ALA A 150 -11.57 -6.80 11.19
C ALA A 150 -11.08 -7.70 10.05
N LYS A 151 -9.85 -7.47 9.54
CA LYS A 151 -9.27 -8.27 8.45
C LYS A 151 -9.07 -9.72 8.94
N PRO A 152 -9.66 -10.73 8.26
CA PRO A 152 -9.44 -12.12 8.65
C PRO A 152 -7.96 -12.48 8.49
N PRO A 153 -7.40 -13.28 9.41
CA PRO A 153 -6.04 -13.77 9.29
C PRO A 153 -5.93 -14.65 8.04
N LYS A 154 -5.22 -14.16 7.04
CA LYS A 154 -4.93 -14.90 5.80
C LYS A 154 -3.43 -14.85 5.58
N VAL A 155 -2.86 -15.98 5.19
CA VAL A 155 -1.47 -16.05 4.75
C VAL A 155 -1.46 -16.22 3.23
N PRO A 156 -0.82 -15.33 2.47
CA PRO A 156 -0.70 -15.47 1.03
C PRO A 156 0.06 -16.76 0.66
N ALA A 157 -0.44 -17.50 -0.32
CA ALA A 157 0.33 -18.60 -0.92
C ALA A 157 1.51 -18.06 -1.75
N HIS A 158 1.30 -16.96 -2.44
CA HIS A 158 2.32 -16.28 -3.24
C HIS A 158 2.55 -14.87 -2.72
N VAL A 159 3.74 -14.64 -2.20
CA VAL A 159 4.16 -13.36 -1.60
C VAL A 159 4.98 -12.57 -2.62
N GLY A 160 4.68 -11.29 -2.78
CA GLY A 160 5.52 -10.31 -3.48
C GLY A 160 6.28 -9.46 -2.48
N VAL A 161 7.56 -9.24 -2.71
CA VAL A 161 8.39 -8.31 -1.94
C VAL A 161 8.98 -7.29 -2.88
N ASP A 162 8.76 -6.03 -2.58
CA ASP A 162 9.27 -4.91 -3.38
C ASP A 162 9.65 -3.74 -2.49
N GLU A 163 10.41 -2.79 -3.02
CA GLU A 163 10.72 -1.56 -2.35
C GLU A 163 10.12 -0.35 -3.05
N LYS A 164 9.76 0.63 -2.25
CA LYS A 164 9.31 1.93 -2.73
C LYS A 164 10.07 3.05 -2.07
N SER A 165 10.57 4.00 -2.87
CA SER A 165 11.12 5.24 -2.32
C SER A 165 10.05 6.02 -1.56
N ALA A 166 10.34 6.33 -0.32
CA ALA A 166 9.43 7.01 0.60
C ALA A 166 9.63 8.54 0.62
N GLY A 167 10.78 9.05 0.16
CA GLY A 167 11.11 10.47 0.21
C GLY A 167 12.23 10.86 -0.74
N ARG A 168 12.84 12.02 -0.49
CA ARG A 168 14.08 12.44 -1.17
C ARG A 168 15.26 11.75 -0.49
N GLY A 169 16.16 11.15 -1.29
CA GLY A 169 17.33 10.44 -0.78
C GLY A 169 17.15 8.93 -0.74
N GLN A 170 17.70 8.27 0.29
CA GLN A 170 17.66 6.81 0.47
C GLN A 170 16.56 6.35 1.44
N ASP A 171 15.47 7.08 1.49
CA ASP A 171 14.34 6.75 2.32
C ASP A 171 13.43 5.76 1.56
N TYR A 172 13.45 4.50 1.96
CA TYR A 172 12.71 3.39 1.35
C TYR A 172 11.76 2.75 2.35
N ILE A 173 10.68 2.19 1.82
CA ILE A 173 9.82 1.25 2.52
C ILE A 173 9.88 -0.11 1.82
N THR A 174 9.82 -1.18 2.60
CA THR A 174 9.62 -2.55 2.11
C THR A 174 8.12 -2.84 2.11
N VAL A 175 7.62 -3.29 0.96
CA VAL A 175 6.21 -3.63 0.76
C VAL A 175 6.11 -5.13 0.54
N VAL A 176 5.31 -5.80 1.37
CA VAL A 176 4.96 -7.21 1.22
C VAL A 176 3.51 -7.30 0.76
N SER A 177 3.27 -8.04 -0.32
CA SER A 177 1.96 -8.16 -0.97
C SER A 177 1.51 -9.60 -1.16
N ASP A 178 0.20 -9.82 -1.17
CA ASP A 178 -0.43 -11.02 -1.69
C ASP A 178 -0.54 -10.90 -3.21
N LEU A 179 0.19 -11.73 -3.96
CA LEU A 179 0.20 -11.70 -5.42
C LEU A 179 -1.08 -12.25 -6.03
N ASP A 180 -1.79 -13.13 -5.32
CA ASP A 180 -3.03 -13.73 -5.79
C ASP A 180 -4.21 -12.76 -5.63
N ALA A 181 -4.26 -12.07 -4.47
CA ALA A 181 -5.32 -11.09 -4.17
C ALA A 181 -4.98 -9.67 -4.66
N ASN A 182 -3.73 -9.40 -5.04
CA ASN A 182 -3.21 -8.08 -5.38
C ASN A 182 -3.46 -7.04 -4.26
N THR A 183 -3.14 -7.43 -3.02
CA THR A 183 -3.31 -6.60 -1.81
C THR A 183 -2.00 -6.45 -1.05
N VAL A 184 -1.88 -5.33 -0.33
CA VAL A 184 -0.76 -5.11 0.59
C VAL A 184 -1.01 -5.86 1.89
N GLU A 185 -0.06 -6.68 2.31
CA GLU A 185 -0.12 -7.44 3.56
C GLU A 185 0.69 -6.78 4.67
N HIS A 186 1.83 -6.19 4.32
CA HIS A 186 2.71 -5.59 5.30
C HIS A 186 3.55 -4.48 4.68
N ILE A 187 3.82 -3.44 5.47
CA ILE A 187 4.74 -2.36 5.12
C ILE A 187 5.65 -2.11 6.31
N THR A 188 6.94 -2.03 6.04
CA THR A 188 7.96 -1.64 7.02
C THR A 188 8.85 -0.55 6.45
N ASP A 189 9.39 0.28 7.34
CA ASP A 189 10.40 1.25 6.97
C ASP A 189 11.70 0.53 6.56
N GLU A 190 12.49 1.23 5.72
CA GLU A 190 13.80 0.82 5.24
C GLU A 190 13.81 -0.38 4.29
N ARG A 191 14.98 -0.59 3.67
CA ARG A 191 15.31 -1.67 2.74
C ARG A 191 16.38 -2.55 3.36
N ARG A 192 16.03 -3.31 4.41
CA ARG A 192 16.96 -4.16 5.14
C ARG A 192 16.42 -5.58 5.30
N GLN A 193 17.28 -6.51 5.69
CA GLN A 193 16.86 -7.85 6.06
C GLN A 193 15.81 -7.81 7.17
N ALA A 194 16.04 -7.01 8.21
CA ALA A 194 15.11 -6.84 9.34
C ALA A 194 13.72 -6.37 8.92
N SER A 195 13.60 -5.59 7.83
CA SER A 195 12.32 -5.13 7.30
C SER A 195 11.44 -6.28 6.81
N LEU A 196 12.03 -7.31 6.20
CA LEU A 196 11.31 -8.50 5.77
C LEU A 196 11.20 -9.54 6.91
N ASP A 197 12.20 -9.62 7.80
CA ASP A 197 12.12 -10.46 9.00
C ASP A 197 10.93 -10.08 9.87
N ASP A 198 10.58 -8.79 9.99
CA ASP A 198 9.41 -8.31 10.73
C ASP A 198 8.11 -8.92 10.22
N TYR A 199 7.95 -9.07 8.92
CA TYR A 199 6.79 -9.77 8.34
C TYR A 199 6.76 -11.24 8.75
N PHE A 200 7.85 -11.98 8.57
CA PHE A 200 7.88 -13.41 8.86
C PHE A 200 7.77 -13.74 10.35
N THR A 201 8.28 -12.90 11.24
CA THR A 201 8.20 -13.12 12.69
C THR A 201 6.79 -12.97 13.24
N ARG A 202 5.91 -12.24 12.55
CA ARG A 202 4.48 -12.14 12.90
C ARG A 202 3.69 -13.39 12.55
N LEU A 203 4.22 -14.25 11.70
CA LEU A 203 3.59 -15.48 11.28
C LEU A 203 4.02 -16.65 12.18
N THR A 204 3.06 -17.49 12.53
CA THR A 204 3.38 -18.78 13.20
C THR A 204 4.16 -19.70 12.25
N PRO A 205 4.87 -20.72 12.77
CA PRO A 205 5.54 -21.71 11.92
C PRO A 205 4.60 -22.34 10.89
N GLN A 206 3.39 -22.72 11.30
CA GLN A 206 2.36 -23.32 10.44
C GLN A 206 1.89 -22.35 9.34
N GLN A 207 1.79 -21.06 9.65
CA GLN A 207 1.48 -20.04 8.66
C GLN A 207 2.60 -19.84 7.65
N ARG A 208 3.86 -19.86 8.08
CA ARG A 208 5.02 -19.78 7.16
C ARG A 208 5.10 -20.96 6.19
N GLU A 209 4.66 -22.15 6.61
CA GLU A 209 4.59 -23.33 5.73
C GLU A 209 3.57 -23.17 4.60
N GLN A 210 2.52 -22.37 4.78
CA GLN A 210 1.52 -22.09 3.74
C GLN A 210 2.09 -21.26 2.57
N ILE A 211 3.19 -20.54 2.79
CA ILE A 211 3.84 -19.76 1.74
C ILE A 211 4.52 -20.71 0.75
N GLN A 212 4.01 -20.72 -0.47
CA GLN A 212 4.49 -21.57 -1.56
C GLN A 212 5.62 -20.92 -2.34
N ALA A 213 5.54 -19.60 -2.57
CA ALA A 213 6.59 -18.86 -3.26
C ALA A 213 6.66 -17.39 -2.84
N VAL A 214 7.86 -16.80 -3.01
CA VAL A 214 8.15 -15.39 -2.73
C VAL A 214 8.81 -14.78 -3.97
N ALA A 215 8.08 -13.88 -4.66
CA ALA A 215 8.63 -13.11 -5.77
C ALA A 215 9.34 -11.87 -5.23
N MET A 216 10.59 -11.66 -5.63
CA MET A 216 11.41 -10.55 -5.16
C MET A 216 12.50 -10.16 -6.14
N ASP A 217 13.16 -9.06 -5.85
CA ASP A 217 14.43 -8.65 -6.44
C ASP A 217 15.59 -9.59 -5.98
N MET A 218 16.69 -9.63 -6.74
CA MET A 218 17.91 -10.35 -6.38
C MET A 218 18.72 -9.59 -5.31
N TRP A 219 18.03 -9.05 -4.30
CA TRP A 219 18.62 -8.29 -3.20
C TRP A 219 18.99 -9.24 -2.05
N GLU A 220 20.29 -9.32 -1.75
CA GLU A 220 20.82 -10.32 -0.80
C GLU A 220 20.18 -10.26 0.61
N PRO A 221 19.87 -9.10 1.20
CA PRO A 221 19.16 -9.04 2.47
C PRO A 221 17.81 -9.75 2.47
N TYR A 222 17.01 -9.61 1.39
CA TYR A 222 15.73 -10.31 1.29
C TYR A 222 15.90 -11.81 1.09
N ILE A 223 16.88 -12.22 0.28
CA ILE A 223 17.22 -13.64 0.10
C ILE A 223 17.57 -14.27 1.45
N ARG A 224 18.40 -13.60 2.26
CA ARG A 224 18.76 -14.07 3.61
C ARG A 224 17.57 -14.16 4.54
N SER A 225 16.66 -13.20 4.50
CA SER A 225 15.44 -13.23 5.30
C SER A 225 14.57 -14.45 4.94
N VAL A 226 14.32 -14.69 3.65
CA VAL A 226 13.54 -15.87 3.21
C VAL A 226 14.24 -17.17 3.62
N ARG A 227 15.56 -17.26 3.48
CA ARG A 227 16.34 -18.44 3.89
C ARG A 227 16.31 -18.70 5.39
N ALA A 228 16.20 -17.65 6.20
CA ALA A 228 16.13 -17.76 7.65
C ALA A 228 14.74 -18.23 8.17
N HIS A 229 13.68 -17.93 7.42
CA HIS A 229 12.33 -18.09 7.93
C HIS A 229 11.49 -19.17 7.22
N LEU A 230 11.82 -19.54 5.98
CA LEU A 230 11.04 -20.51 5.22
C LEU A 230 11.77 -21.84 5.01
N THR A 231 11.03 -22.92 4.95
CA THR A 231 11.51 -24.24 4.58
C THR A 231 11.71 -24.32 3.06
N ASN A 232 12.75 -25.00 2.58
CA ASN A 232 13.10 -25.13 1.17
C ASN A 232 13.16 -23.78 0.42
N PRO A 233 13.89 -22.78 0.96
CA PRO A 233 13.81 -21.41 0.49
C PRO A 233 14.24 -21.24 -0.97
N ASP A 234 15.24 -22.01 -1.45
CA ASP A 234 15.75 -21.90 -2.82
C ASP A 234 14.73 -22.41 -3.88
N GLU A 235 13.75 -23.22 -3.46
CA GLU A 235 12.63 -23.63 -4.30
C GLU A 235 11.49 -22.63 -4.30
N LYS A 236 11.36 -21.86 -3.24
CA LYS A 236 10.28 -20.87 -3.03
C LYS A 236 10.64 -19.47 -3.56
N ILE A 237 11.92 -19.10 -3.60
CA ILE A 237 12.35 -17.81 -4.14
C ILE A 237 12.14 -17.77 -5.65
N VAL A 238 11.44 -16.75 -6.15
CA VAL A 238 11.28 -16.47 -7.58
C VAL A 238 11.77 -15.05 -7.83
N PHE A 239 12.77 -14.90 -8.69
CA PHE A 239 13.28 -13.57 -9.01
C PHE A 239 12.44 -12.89 -10.07
N ASP A 240 12.13 -11.62 -9.83
CA ASP A 240 11.34 -10.83 -10.74
C ASP A 240 12.08 -10.61 -12.07
N ARG A 241 11.37 -10.91 -13.16
CA ARG A 241 11.85 -10.78 -14.52
C ARG A 241 12.36 -9.36 -14.84
N TYR A 242 11.67 -8.34 -14.35
CA TYR A 242 12.06 -6.95 -14.60
C TYR A 242 13.46 -6.68 -14.07
N HIS A 243 13.73 -7.01 -12.82
CA HIS A 243 15.02 -6.81 -12.17
C HIS A 243 16.12 -7.66 -12.82
N VAL A 244 15.81 -8.90 -13.22
CA VAL A 244 16.76 -9.72 -13.97
C VAL A 244 17.17 -9.04 -15.29
N MET A 245 16.21 -8.50 -16.03
CA MET A 245 16.48 -7.82 -17.29
C MET A 245 17.21 -6.49 -17.08
N ASP A 246 17.04 -5.81 -15.95
CA ASP A 246 17.72 -4.56 -15.64
C ASP A 246 19.23 -4.74 -15.48
N TYR A 247 19.68 -5.86 -14.91
CA TYR A 247 21.12 -6.21 -14.91
C TYR A 247 21.70 -6.25 -16.34
N LEU A 248 20.97 -6.83 -17.28
CA LEU A 248 21.41 -6.87 -18.66
C LEU A 248 21.27 -5.54 -19.39
N ASN A 249 20.25 -4.75 -19.08
CA ASN A 249 20.14 -3.38 -19.58
C ASN A 249 21.34 -2.53 -19.17
N THR A 250 21.74 -2.63 -17.91
CA THR A 250 22.93 -1.96 -17.36
C THR A 250 24.20 -2.45 -18.05
N ALA A 251 24.35 -3.74 -18.32
CA ALA A 251 25.48 -4.29 -19.04
C ALA A 251 25.54 -3.77 -20.48
N VAL A 252 24.42 -3.77 -21.20
CA VAL A 252 24.29 -3.23 -22.58
C VAL A 252 24.66 -1.75 -22.62
N ASP A 253 24.12 -0.93 -21.71
CA ASP A 253 24.43 0.52 -21.68
C ASP A 253 25.90 0.77 -21.34
N THR A 254 26.51 -0.06 -20.52
CA THR A 254 27.95 0.02 -20.20
C THR A 254 28.81 -0.31 -21.42
N VAL A 255 28.46 -1.35 -22.17
CA VAL A 255 29.14 -1.66 -23.45
C VAL A 255 28.96 -0.50 -24.44
N ARG A 256 27.74 0.00 -24.59
CA ARG A 256 27.43 1.12 -25.47
C ARG A 256 28.25 2.37 -25.12
N LYS A 257 28.31 2.75 -23.86
CA LYS A 257 29.08 3.92 -23.39
C LYS A 257 30.56 3.79 -23.73
N ARG A 258 31.15 2.61 -23.55
CA ARG A 258 32.55 2.35 -23.88
C ARG A 258 32.79 2.41 -25.39
N GLU A 259 31.94 1.79 -26.17
CA GLU A 259 32.03 1.77 -27.63
C GLU A 259 31.78 3.17 -28.23
N HIS A 260 30.78 3.91 -27.73
CA HIS A 260 30.53 5.30 -28.15
C HIS A 260 31.76 6.21 -27.92
N ARG A 261 32.41 6.08 -26.76
CA ARG A 261 33.64 6.86 -26.49
C ARG A 261 34.77 6.52 -27.46
N ALA A 262 34.93 5.26 -27.79
CA ALA A 262 35.95 4.81 -28.74
C ALA A 262 35.67 5.33 -30.18
N LEU A 263 34.41 5.26 -30.64
CA LEU A 263 33.99 5.76 -31.94
C LEU A 263 34.09 7.29 -32.01
N ALA A 264 33.64 7.99 -30.98
CA ALA A 264 33.74 9.47 -30.94
C ALA A 264 35.20 9.96 -30.95
N ALA A 265 36.11 9.25 -30.29
CA ALA A 265 37.55 9.56 -30.37
C ALA A 265 38.12 9.34 -31.78
N ALA A 266 37.51 8.48 -32.60
CA ALA A 266 37.83 8.28 -34.02
C ALA A 266 37.03 9.19 -34.98
N GLY A 267 36.25 10.14 -34.44
CA GLY A 267 35.42 11.07 -35.25
C GLY A 267 34.06 10.53 -35.65
N ASP A 268 33.66 9.34 -35.15
CA ASP A 268 32.39 8.70 -35.49
C ASP A 268 31.39 8.85 -34.31
N ASN A 269 30.24 9.46 -34.59
CA ASN A 269 29.17 9.71 -33.64
C ASN A 269 27.96 8.72 -33.79
N LEU A 270 28.15 7.59 -34.43
CA LEU A 270 27.11 6.63 -34.79
C LEU A 270 26.20 6.27 -33.59
N LEU A 271 26.77 6.08 -32.37
CA LEU A 271 26.05 5.73 -31.16
C LEU A 271 25.52 6.92 -30.35
N ALA A 272 25.69 8.18 -30.83
CA ALA A 272 25.19 9.36 -30.16
C ALA A 272 23.66 9.30 -30.02
N GLY A 273 23.10 9.58 -28.83
CA GLY A 273 21.66 9.56 -28.57
C GLY A 273 20.97 8.20 -28.72
N SER A 274 21.71 7.07 -28.82
CA SER A 274 21.15 5.73 -29.07
C SER A 274 20.78 4.96 -27.80
N LYS A 275 20.96 5.52 -26.57
CA LYS A 275 20.76 4.80 -25.31
C LYS A 275 19.44 4.02 -25.25
N TYR A 276 18.34 4.69 -25.47
CA TYR A 276 17.02 4.09 -25.30
C TYR A 276 16.67 3.09 -26.40
N LEU A 277 17.26 3.18 -27.59
CA LEU A 277 17.08 2.20 -28.67
C LEU A 277 17.51 0.79 -28.22
N TRP A 278 18.59 0.70 -27.43
CA TRP A 278 19.14 -0.55 -26.95
C TRP A 278 18.48 -1.08 -25.68
N LEU A 279 17.80 -0.20 -24.93
CA LEU A 279 17.11 -0.57 -23.68
C LEU A 279 15.68 -1.04 -23.92
N TYR A 280 14.99 -0.50 -24.96
CA TYR A 280 13.69 -1.00 -25.36
C TYR A 280 13.74 -2.48 -25.76
N THR A 281 12.60 -3.14 -25.56
CA THR A 281 12.40 -4.47 -26.15
C THR A 281 12.07 -4.30 -27.63
N SER A 282 12.34 -5.34 -28.45
CA SER A 282 11.96 -5.30 -29.86
C SER A 282 10.46 -5.03 -30.07
N GLU A 283 9.61 -5.51 -29.15
CA GLU A 283 8.15 -5.39 -29.22
C GLU A 283 7.64 -4.02 -28.71
N SER A 284 8.34 -3.37 -27.80
CA SER A 284 7.95 -2.07 -27.21
C SER A 284 8.70 -0.88 -27.82
N LEU A 285 9.49 -1.12 -28.87
CA LEU A 285 10.20 -0.05 -29.56
C LEU A 285 9.20 0.84 -30.32
N PRO A 286 9.15 2.16 -30.07
CA PRO A 286 8.31 3.06 -30.85
C PRO A 286 8.67 3.00 -32.34
N GLU A 287 7.65 3.01 -33.19
CA GLU A 287 7.81 2.88 -34.66
C GLU A 287 8.85 3.82 -35.24
N ARG A 288 8.86 5.09 -34.81
CA ARG A 288 9.85 6.11 -35.17
C ARG A 288 11.32 5.75 -34.91
N HIS A 289 11.59 4.71 -34.16
CA HIS A 289 12.93 4.25 -33.78
C HIS A 289 13.34 2.95 -34.47
N THR A 290 12.41 2.30 -35.17
CA THR A 290 12.63 0.98 -35.76
C THR A 290 13.71 0.99 -36.83
N GLU A 291 13.64 1.94 -37.76
CA GLU A 291 14.63 2.08 -38.86
C GLU A 291 16.03 2.36 -38.28
N ARG A 292 16.14 3.28 -37.33
CA ARG A 292 17.42 3.60 -36.71
C ARG A 292 18.03 2.42 -35.96
N LEU A 293 17.23 1.65 -35.22
CA LEU A 293 17.73 0.44 -34.56
C LEU A 293 18.16 -0.60 -35.58
N ALA A 294 17.38 -0.78 -36.67
CA ALA A 294 17.72 -1.72 -37.73
C ALA A 294 19.06 -1.36 -38.39
N ALA A 295 19.26 -0.06 -38.72
CA ALA A 295 20.53 0.43 -39.27
C ALA A 295 21.71 0.20 -38.32
N LEU A 296 21.57 0.47 -37.03
CA LEU A 296 22.59 0.24 -36.03
C LEU A 296 22.92 -1.26 -35.84
N ARG A 297 21.93 -2.15 -35.98
CA ARG A 297 22.12 -3.61 -35.91
C ARG A 297 22.81 -4.20 -37.15
N ALA A 298 22.74 -3.51 -38.28
CA ALA A 298 23.42 -3.93 -39.51
C ALA A 298 24.94 -3.67 -39.43
N VAL A 299 25.37 -2.83 -38.51
CA VAL A 299 26.81 -2.55 -38.27
C VAL A 299 27.34 -3.54 -37.21
N ASP A 300 28.58 -4.02 -37.39
CA ASP A 300 29.25 -4.91 -36.40
C ASP A 300 29.65 -4.14 -35.12
N LEU A 301 28.67 -3.85 -34.30
CA LEU A 301 28.84 -3.15 -33.02
C LEU A 301 28.90 -4.15 -31.85
N LYS A 302 29.81 -3.93 -30.92
CA LYS A 302 29.82 -4.62 -29.62
C LYS A 302 28.49 -4.43 -28.87
N THR A 303 27.91 -3.23 -28.98
CA THR A 303 26.59 -2.88 -28.44
C THR A 303 25.49 -3.74 -29.03
N GLY A 304 25.49 -3.95 -30.35
CA GLY A 304 24.54 -4.84 -31.03
C GLY A 304 24.62 -6.29 -30.54
N ARG A 305 25.85 -6.81 -30.34
CA ARG A 305 26.06 -8.16 -29.77
C ARG A 305 25.57 -8.24 -28.31
N ALA A 306 25.87 -7.24 -27.49
CA ALA A 306 25.37 -7.19 -26.10
C ALA A 306 23.83 -7.18 -26.05
N TRP A 307 23.19 -6.38 -26.92
CA TRP A 307 21.75 -6.32 -27.05
C TRP A 307 21.15 -7.66 -27.49
N ALA A 308 21.74 -8.34 -28.47
CA ALA A 308 21.27 -9.65 -28.92
C ALA A 308 21.31 -10.71 -27.78
N ILE A 309 22.36 -10.68 -26.96
CA ILE A 309 22.47 -11.57 -25.77
C ILE A 309 21.34 -11.23 -24.77
N LYS A 310 21.08 -9.95 -24.51
CA LYS A 310 19.99 -9.50 -23.65
C LYS A 310 18.63 -9.98 -24.17
N GLU A 311 18.32 -9.73 -25.43
CA GLU A 311 17.03 -10.13 -26.02
C GLU A 311 16.85 -11.65 -26.03
N ASN A 312 17.92 -12.41 -26.26
CA ASN A 312 17.84 -13.87 -26.23
C ASN A 312 17.44 -14.41 -24.85
N LEU A 313 17.89 -13.81 -23.73
CA LEU A 313 17.47 -14.26 -22.39
C LEU A 313 15.96 -14.12 -22.18
N ARG A 314 15.31 -13.17 -22.84
CA ARG A 314 13.86 -12.96 -22.72
C ARG A 314 13.06 -14.21 -23.10
N HIS A 315 13.54 -15.03 -24.02
CA HIS A 315 12.91 -16.28 -24.41
C HIS A 315 12.93 -17.34 -23.29
N PHE A 316 13.76 -17.16 -22.25
CA PHE A 316 13.78 -18.05 -21.09
C PHE A 316 12.40 -18.22 -20.46
N TRP A 317 11.65 -17.12 -20.27
CA TRP A 317 10.32 -17.12 -19.63
C TRP A 317 9.17 -17.57 -20.55
N VAL A 318 9.41 -17.72 -21.86
CA VAL A 318 8.40 -18.20 -22.81
C VAL A 318 8.21 -19.73 -22.71
N TYR A 319 9.23 -20.45 -22.27
CA TYR A 319 9.14 -21.90 -22.14
C TYR A 319 8.13 -22.31 -21.06
N LYS A 320 7.36 -23.38 -21.38
CA LYS A 320 6.37 -23.93 -20.43
C LYS A 320 6.97 -24.98 -19.49
N ARG A 321 8.00 -25.71 -19.92
CA ARG A 321 8.63 -26.80 -19.15
C ARG A 321 10.01 -26.37 -18.66
N ARG A 322 10.29 -26.63 -17.38
CA ARG A 322 11.57 -26.32 -16.72
C ARG A 322 12.79 -26.82 -17.52
N GLY A 323 12.76 -28.07 -18.00
CA GLY A 323 13.88 -28.63 -18.73
C GLY A 323 14.23 -27.89 -20.05
N TRP A 324 13.25 -27.31 -20.73
CA TRP A 324 13.52 -26.45 -21.89
C TRP A 324 14.10 -25.09 -21.46
N GLY A 325 13.61 -24.52 -20.35
CA GLY A 325 14.19 -23.32 -19.76
C GLY A 325 15.64 -23.55 -19.33
N GLU A 326 15.96 -24.68 -18.68
CA GLU A 326 17.33 -25.04 -18.30
C GLU A 326 18.26 -25.24 -19.51
N LYS A 327 17.75 -25.85 -20.58
CA LYS A 327 18.51 -26.02 -21.83
C LYS A 327 18.79 -24.66 -22.47
N HIS A 328 17.80 -23.77 -22.52
CA HIS A 328 17.97 -22.41 -23.01
C HIS A 328 18.96 -21.63 -22.15
N TRP A 329 18.82 -21.65 -20.82
CA TRP A 329 19.72 -21.02 -19.87
C TRP A 329 21.18 -21.44 -20.08
N ARG A 330 21.47 -22.75 -20.23
CA ARG A 330 22.85 -23.26 -20.46
C ARG A 330 23.44 -22.68 -21.74
N LYS A 331 22.67 -22.64 -22.83
CA LYS A 331 23.13 -22.09 -24.11
C LYS A 331 23.37 -20.58 -24.01
N TRP A 332 22.42 -19.87 -23.40
CA TRP A 332 22.54 -18.43 -23.17
C TRP A 332 23.74 -18.09 -22.29
N TYR A 333 23.92 -18.79 -21.19
CA TYR A 333 25.04 -18.57 -20.28
C TYR A 333 26.40 -18.79 -20.96
N PHE A 334 26.52 -19.86 -21.75
CA PHE A 334 27.70 -20.10 -22.56
C PHE A 334 27.97 -18.94 -23.52
N TRP A 335 26.96 -18.50 -24.28
CA TRP A 335 27.09 -17.38 -25.19
C TRP A 335 27.49 -16.09 -24.49
N ALA A 336 26.84 -15.73 -23.39
CA ALA A 336 27.12 -14.54 -22.60
C ALA A 336 28.55 -14.51 -22.07
N THR A 337 29.04 -15.65 -21.49
CA THR A 337 30.39 -15.75 -20.92
C THR A 337 31.50 -15.81 -21.97
N HIS A 338 31.21 -16.22 -23.20
CA HIS A 338 32.17 -16.26 -24.32
C HIS A 338 32.06 -15.03 -25.24
N SER A 339 31.23 -14.03 -24.89
CA SER A 339 30.98 -12.85 -25.73
C SER A 339 32.19 -11.91 -25.85
N ARG A 340 33.21 -12.02 -24.99
CA ARG A 340 34.31 -11.06 -24.82
C ARG A 340 33.88 -9.64 -24.41
N LEU A 341 32.64 -9.52 -23.88
CA LEU A 341 32.06 -8.26 -23.39
C LEU A 341 32.01 -8.31 -21.88
N ARG A 342 33.02 -7.74 -21.20
CA ARG A 342 33.17 -7.84 -19.74
C ARG A 342 31.89 -7.51 -18.96
N PRO A 343 31.15 -6.42 -19.26
CA PRO A 343 29.91 -6.13 -18.53
C PRO A 343 28.83 -7.21 -18.67
N VAL A 344 28.75 -7.88 -19.85
CA VAL A 344 27.80 -8.97 -20.09
C VAL A 344 28.21 -10.23 -19.34
N ILE A 345 29.53 -10.52 -19.31
CA ILE A 345 30.09 -11.67 -18.58
C ILE A 345 29.82 -11.51 -17.09
N ASP A 346 30.05 -10.31 -16.52
CA ASP A 346 29.82 -10.03 -15.09
C ASP A 346 28.32 -10.17 -14.74
N ALA A 347 27.42 -9.66 -15.59
CA ALA A 347 25.99 -9.85 -15.42
C ALA A 347 25.60 -11.34 -15.47
N ALA A 348 26.15 -12.11 -16.41
CA ALA A 348 25.90 -13.55 -16.54
C ALA A 348 26.37 -14.31 -15.28
N HIS A 349 27.52 -13.97 -14.72
CA HIS A 349 28.00 -14.56 -13.47
C HIS A 349 27.10 -14.22 -12.28
N THR A 350 26.61 -12.99 -12.21
CA THR A 350 25.63 -12.61 -11.17
C THR A 350 24.35 -13.43 -11.30
N LEU A 351 23.78 -13.52 -12.48
CA LEU A 351 22.57 -14.32 -12.71
C LEU A 351 22.82 -15.82 -12.44
N LYS A 352 24.02 -16.32 -12.69
CA LYS A 352 24.38 -17.72 -12.39
C LYS A 352 24.34 -18.04 -10.89
N ARG A 353 24.77 -17.10 -10.04
CA ARG A 353 24.67 -17.26 -8.58
C ARG A 353 23.19 -17.39 -8.12
N HIS A 354 22.29 -16.77 -8.84
CA HIS A 354 20.86 -16.75 -8.56
C HIS A 354 20.03 -17.73 -9.40
N GLN A 355 20.70 -18.69 -10.08
CA GLN A 355 20.05 -19.61 -11.02
C GLN A 355 18.88 -20.40 -10.42
N ALA A 356 18.97 -20.81 -9.14
CA ALA A 356 17.89 -21.55 -8.47
C ALA A 356 16.58 -20.77 -8.52
N GLY A 357 16.58 -19.52 -8.07
CA GLY A 357 15.38 -18.66 -8.07
C GLY A 357 14.90 -18.27 -9.47
N LEU A 358 15.79 -18.23 -10.48
CA LEU A 358 15.34 -18.09 -11.89
C LEU A 358 14.57 -19.32 -12.35
N LEU A 359 15.03 -20.52 -11.98
CA LEU A 359 14.39 -21.78 -12.36
C LEU A 359 13.13 -22.09 -11.56
N SER A 360 12.99 -21.56 -10.35
CA SER A 360 11.77 -21.67 -9.54
C SER A 360 10.56 -21.02 -10.22
N TYR A 361 10.77 -20.05 -11.11
CA TYR A 361 9.71 -19.49 -11.96
C TYR A 361 8.91 -20.58 -12.68
N PHE A 362 9.53 -21.65 -13.13
CA PHE A 362 8.82 -22.71 -13.86
C PHE A 362 7.88 -23.55 -13.00
N ALA A 363 8.11 -23.59 -11.70
CA ALA A 363 7.20 -24.24 -10.73
C ALA A 363 6.02 -23.34 -10.37
N HIS A 364 6.27 -22.05 -10.09
CA HIS A 364 5.29 -21.16 -9.48
C HIS A 364 4.60 -20.22 -10.48
N ARG A 365 5.27 -19.85 -11.58
CA ARG A 365 4.72 -18.95 -12.61
C ARG A 365 4.27 -17.59 -12.10
N ILE A 366 4.79 -17.13 -11.00
CA ILE A 366 4.49 -15.83 -10.42
C ILE A 366 5.47 -14.76 -10.92
N THR A 367 5.02 -13.52 -10.91
CA THR A 367 5.84 -12.33 -11.17
C THR A 367 5.46 -11.24 -10.19
N ASN A 368 6.35 -10.28 -9.98
CA ASN A 368 6.05 -9.11 -9.15
C ASN A 368 5.42 -7.96 -9.95
N ALA A 369 4.87 -8.23 -11.13
CA ALA A 369 4.31 -7.21 -12.03
C ALA A 369 3.16 -6.39 -11.41
N GLY A 370 2.43 -6.95 -10.43
CA GLY A 370 1.41 -6.23 -9.66
C GLY A 370 1.98 -5.17 -8.72
N ALA A 371 3.24 -5.29 -8.31
CA ALA A 371 3.86 -4.40 -7.34
C ALA A 371 3.93 -2.95 -7.83
N GLU A 372 4.15 -2.70 -9.12
CA GLU A 372 4.13 -1.33 -9.67
C GLU A 372 2.78 -0.65 -9.47
N SER A 373 1.67 -1.38 -9.68
CA SER A 373 0.31 -0.88 -9.45
C SER A 373 0.09 -0.57 -7.97
N LEU A 374 0.49 -1.49 -7.07
CA LEU A 374 0.40 -1.29 -5.63
C LEU A 374 1.28 -0.12 -5.17
N ASN A 375 2.50 -0.02 -5.66
CA ASN A 375 3.42 1.07 -5.37
C ASN A 375 2.88 2.43 -5.84
N SER A 376 2.19 2.48 -6.96
CA SER A 376 1.53 3.69 -7.46
C SER A 376 0.37 4.10 -6.55
N ARG A 377 -0.43 3.14 -6.07
CA ARG A 377 -1.51 3.40 -5.09
C ARG A 377 -0.95 3.88 -3.74
N ILE A 378 0.10 3.24 -3.23
CA ILE A 378 0.79 3.66 -2.01
C ILE A 378 1.28 5.10 -2.15
N GLN A 379 1.88 5.45 -3.30
CA GLN A 379 2.33 6.82 -3.54
C GLN A 379 1.19 7.82 -3.60
N ALA A 380 0.07 7.48 -4.25
CA ALA A 380 -1.11 8.33 -4.30
C ALA A 380 -1.67 8.60 -2.89
N ILE A 381 -1.80 7.54 -2.06
CA ILE A 381 -2.24 7.67 -0.67
C ILE A 381 -1.29 8.56 0.13
N ARG A 382 0.02 8.40 -0.01
CA ARG A 382 1.02 9.23 0.69
C ARG A 382 0.96 10.70 0.28
N VAL A 383 0.74 10.99 -0.99
CA VAL A 383 0.58 12.37 -1.47
C VAL A 383 -0.71 12.97 -0.91
N ALA A 384 -1.81 12.21 -0.94
CA ALA A 384 -3.10 12.61 -0.39
C ALA A 384 -3.08 12.84 1.14
N ALA A 385 -2.22 12.13 1.85
CA ALA A 385 -2.09 12.22 3.30
C ALA A 385 -1.16 13.34 3.79
N ARG A 386 -0.52 14.11 2.90
CA ARG A 386 0.36 15.23 3.32
C ARG A 386 -0.47 16.41 3.82
N PRO A 387 -0.12 17.00 4.99
CA PRO A 387 -0.75 18.23 5.43
C PRO A 387 -0.42 19.38 4.43
N PRO A 388 -1.30 20.39 4.31
CA PRO A 388 -1.04 21.54 3.47
C PRO A 388 0.21 22.31 3.93
N ALA A 389 0.96 22.87 2.98
CA ALA A 389 2.25 23.55 3.25
C ALA A 389 2.16 24.71 4.26
N SER A 390 0.97 25.28 4.48
CA SER A 390 0.73 26.37 5.44
C SER A 390 0.73 25.95 6.90
N GLU A 391 0.62 24.65 7.21
CA GLU A 391 0.60 24.14 8.59
C GLU A 391 1.99 23.82 9.14
N PHE A 392 3.03 23.80 8.27
CA PHE A 392 4.42 23.57 8.70
C PHE A 392 5.11 24.81 9.33
N VAL A 393 4.48 25.98 9.33
CA VAL A 393 5.12 27.22 9.78
C VAL A 393 5.02 27.44 11.30
N ASN A 394 4.25 26.64 12.04
CA ASN A 394 3.99 26.85 13.47
C ASN A 394 4.36 25.67 14.39
N GLN A 395 5.34 24.85 14.02
CA GLN A 395 5.92 23.89 14.96
C GLN A 395 7.38 24.29 15.22
N ASP A 396 7.60 25.37 15.94
CA ASP A 396 8.84 25.56 16.70
C ASP A 396 8.85 24.54 17.86
N PRO A 397 9.94 23.82 18.05
CA PRO A 397 10.06 22.89 19.17
C PRO A 397 10.22 23.69 20.47
N VAL A 398 9.27 23.55 21.39
CA VAL A 398 9.46 23.87 22.81
C VAL A 398 9.84 22.60 23.56
#